data_dfb3b39dd9d116753e200161e629fc13
#
_entry.id   dfb3b39dd9d116753e200161e629fc13
#
_cell.length_a   1.000
_cell.length_b   1.000
_cell.length_c   1.000
_cell.angle_alpha   90.00
_cell.angle_beta   90.00
_cell.angle_gamma   90.00
#
_symmetry.space_group_name_H-M   'P 1'
#
loop_
_entity.id
_entity.type
_entity.pdbx_description
1 polymer ?
#
loop_
_entity_poly.entity_id
_entity_poly.type
_entity_poly.pdbx_seq_one_letter_code
_entity_poly.pdbx_strand_id
1 'polypeptide(L)'
;VGSCAGLMPAGPYMAAYYATKAYVVSLTSAVAEELREMHSPVYVGCLCPGPVNTEFNAVANVQFALKGITPEFCVRCALHGIHRRKTIIVPGPLVAAGMTLGRYLPRSAYIKIAAHQQQKKLYR
;
A
#
# COMPACT_ATOMS: atom_id res chain seq x y z
N VAL A 1 2.52 -6.02 -7.44
CA VAL A 1 2.89 -4.95 -6.50
C VAL A 1 1.77 -3.94 -6.40
N GLY A 2 1.19 -3.79 -5.20
CA GLY A 2 0.18 -2.79 -4.88
C GLY A 2 0.81 -1.48 -4.38
N SER A 3 0.21 -0.93 -3.34
CA SER A 3 0.68 0.23 -2.58
C SER A 3 -0.15 0.33 -1.29
N CYS A 4 0.35 0.99 -0.27
CA CYS A 4 -0.46 1.35 0.88
C CYS A 4 -1.69 2.20 0.48
N ALA A 5 -1.63 2.95 -0.62
CA ALA A 5 -2.77 3.64 -1.21
C ALA A 5 -3.94 2.70 -1.55
N GLY A 6 -3.66 1.45 -1.94
CA GLY A 6 -4.67 0.44 -2.21
C GLY A 6 -5.37 -0.11 -0.96
N LEU A 7 -4.82 0.14 0.21
CA LEU A 7 -5.41 -0.23 1.51
C LEU A 7 -6.26 0.89 2.11
N MET A 8 -6.23 2.08 1.52
CA MET A 8 -6.97 3.25 1.97
C MET A 8 -8.31 3.37 1.22
N PRO A 9 -9.35 3.96 1.84
CA PRO A 9 -10.69 4.01 1.25
C PRO A 9 -10.80 4.89 0.00
N ALA A 10 -9.99 5.94 -0.11
CA ALA A 10 -9.89 6.82 -1.28
C ALA A 10 -8.70 7.77 -1.14
N GLY A 11 -8.24 8.33 -2.26
CA GLY A 11 -7.20 9.35 -2.30
C GLY A 11 -7.60 10.54 -3.16
N PRO A 12 -8.18 11.58 -2.57
CA PRO A 12 -8.47 12.82 -3.30
C PRO A 12 -7.21 13.35 -4.01
N TYR A 13 -7.38 13.94 -5.18
CA TYR A 13 -6.32 14.43 -6.09
C TYR A 13 -5.46 13.35 -6.74
N MET A 14 -5.63 12.08 -6.34
CA MET A 14 -4.96 10.91 -6.94
C MET A 14 -5.94 9.74 -7.11
N ALA A 15 -7.19 10.02 -7.44
CA ALA A 15 -8.29 9.06 -7.43
C ALA A 15 -8.00 7.80 -8.28
N ALA A 16 -7.54 7.98 -9.51
CA ALA A 16 -7.21 6.86 -10.40
C ALA A 16 -6.09 5.97 -9.82
N TYR A 17 -5.05 6.56 -9.26
CA TYR A 17 -3.95 5.80 -8.63
C TYR A 17 -4.46 4.95 -7.46
N TYR A 18 -5.23 5.55 -6.54
CA TYR A 18 -5.78 4.81 -5.40
C TYR A 18 -6.74 3.70 -5.86
N ALA A 19 -7.59 3.98 -6.85
CA ALA A 19 -8.52 2.99 -7.39
C ALA A 19 -7.80 1.80 -8.05
N THR A 20 -6.78 2.06 -8.88
CA THR A 20 -5.99 0.99 -9.52
C THR A 20 -5.21 0.16 -8.50
N LYS A 21 -4.67 0.78 -7.45
CA LYS A 21 -3.96 0.06 -6.39
C LYS A 21 -4.92 -0.73 -5.48
N ALA A 22 -6.12 -0.23 -5.23
CA ALA A 22 -7.18 -0.97 -4.55
C ALA A 22 -7.63 -2.19 -5.36
N TYR A 23 -7.77 -2.05 -6.68
CA TYR A 23 -8.03 -3.17 -7.58
C TYR A 23 -6.98 -4.28 -7.43
N VAL A 24 -5.69 -3.93 -7.47
CA VAL A 24 -4.60 -4.92 -7.33
C VAL A 24 -4.65 -5.63 -5.98
N VAL A 25 -4.90 -4.90 -4.89
CA VAL A 25 -5.02 -5.47 -3.54
C VAL A 25 -6.20 -6.43 -3.45
N SER A 26 -7.37 -6.02 -3.95
CA SER A 26 -8.59 -6.82 -3.93
C SER A 26 -8.45 -8.09 -4.77
N LEU A 27 -7.95 -7.96 -6.00
CA LEU A 27 -7.72 -9.09 -6.90
C LEU A 27 -6.75 -10.11 -6.28
N THR A 28 -5.60 -9.64 -5.76
CA THR A 28 -4.62 -10.51 -5.13
C THR A 28 -5.20 -11.26 -3.93
N SER A 29 -5.99 -10.56 -3.11
CA SER A 29 -6.61 -11.16 -1.93
C SER A 29 -7.62 -12.25 -2.29
N ALA A 30 -8.44 -12.00 -3.32
CA ALA A 30 -9.42 -12.98 -3.82
C ALA A 30 -8.72 -14.23 -4.39
N VAL A 31 -7.76 -14.04 -5.29
CA VAL A 31 -6.99 -15.15 -5.90
C VAL A 31 -6.22 -15.95 -4.84
N ALA A 32 -5.65 -15.28 -3.82
CA ALA A 32 -4.96 -15.98 -2.75
C ALA A 32 -5.90 -16.90 -1.95
N GLU A 33 -7.15 -16.46 -1.71
CA GLU A 33 -8.15 -17.27 -1.01
C GLU A 33 -8.64 -18.43 -1.88
N GLU A 34 -8.92 -18.19 -3.16
CA GLU A 34 -9.28 -19.25 -4.11
C GLU A 34 -8.21 -20.35 -4.17
N LEU A 35 -6.92 -19.97 -4.26
CA LEU A 35 -5.82 -20.93 -4.25
C LEU A 35 -5.72 -21.71 -2.93
N ARG A 36 -6.03 -21.06 -1.81
CA ARG A 36 -6.07 -21.70 -0.50
C ARG A 36 -7.18 -22.74 -0.41
N GLU A 37 -8.39 -22.41 -0.89
CA GLU A 37 -9.53 -23.33 -0.94
C GLU A 37 -9.27 -24.54 -1.84
N MET A 38 -8.56 -24.31 -2.95
CA MET A 38 -8.15 -25.38 -3.89
C MET A 38 -6.96 -26.22 -3.37
N HIS A 39 -6.45 -25.94 -2.16
CA HIS A 39 -5.24 -26.57 -1.61
C HIS A 39 -4.04 -26.48 -2.56
N SER A 40 -3.96 -25.42 -3.35
CA SER A 40 -2.87 -25.20 -4.30
C SER A 40 -1.56 -24.88 -3.58
N PRO A 41 -0.42 -25.41 -4.03
CA PRO A 41 0.89 -25.03 -3.51
C PRO A 41 1.34 -23.66 -3.96
N VAL A 42 0.68 -23.07 -4.94
CA VAL A 42 1.02 -21.73 -5.48
C VAL A 42 0.76 -20.67 -4.42
N TYR A 43 1.70 -19.74 -4.29
CA TYR A 43 1.58 -18.57 -3.43
C TYR A 43 1.33 -17.32 -4.26
N VAL A 44 0.37 -16.53 -3.82
CA VAL A 44 0.10 -15.19 -4.34
C VAL A 44 0.05 -14.20 -3.18
N GLY A 45 0.77 -13.10 -3.31
CA GLY A 45 0.80 -12.04 -2.30
C GLY A 45 0.98 -10.67 -2.93
N CYS A 46 0.51 -9.64 -2.23
CA CYS A 46 0.58 -8.25 -2.64
C CYS A 46 1.54 -7.48 -1.73
N LEU A 47 2.60 -6.96 -2.32
CA LEU A 47 3.48 -5.99 -1.66
C LEU A 47 2.83 -4.61 -1.73
N CYS A 48 2.55 -4.03 -0.56
CA CYS A 48 1.89 -2.74 -0.41
C CYS A 48 2.83 -1.74 0.29
N PRO A 49 3.86 -1.22 -0.39
CA PRO A 49 4.79 -0.27 0.21
C PRO A 49 4.12 1.09 0.44
N GLY A 50 4.56 1.78 1.47
CA GLY A 50 4.45 3.22 1.61
C GLY A 50 5.47 3.93 0.70
N PRO A 51 5.87 5.17 1.04
CA PRO A 51 6.92 5.87 0.29
C PRO A 51 8.24 5.09 0.29
N VAL A 52 8.79 4.85 -0.89
CA VAL A 52 10.12 4.25 -1.09
C VAL A 52 10.99 5.27 -1.82
N ASN A 53 12.21 5.47 -1.35
CA ASN A 53 13.17 6.39 -1.96
C ASN A 53 13.71 5.79 -3.25
N THR A 54 13.06 6.08 -4.36
CA THR A 54 13.42 5.64 -5.71
C THR A 54 13.38 6.81 -6.68
N GLU A 55 13.94 6.63 -7.87
CA GLU A 55 13.85 7.60 -8.97
C GLU A 55 12.38 7.89 -9.39
N PHE A 56 11.46 6.98 -9.09
CA PHE A 56 10.02 7.18 -9.33
C PHE A 56 9.51 8.47 -8.68
N ASN A 57 10.01 8.83 -7.49
CA ASN A 57 9.60 10.04 -6.79
C ASN A 57 9.99 11.31 -7.57
N ALA A 58 11.16 11.28 -8.21
CA ALA A 58 11.63 12.38 -9.04
C ALA A 58 10.84 12.47 -10.36
N VAL A 59 10.61 11.33 -11.02
CA VAL A 59 9.87 11.25 -12.29
C VAL A 59 8.39 11.62 -12.11
N ALA A 60 7.76 11.16 -11.03
CA ALA A 60 6.36 11.43 -10.73
C ALA A 60 6.15 12.80 -10.05
N ASN A 61 7.22 13.56 -9.78
CA ASN A 61 7.19 14.84 -9.06
C ASN A 61 6.37 14.77 -7.76
N VAL A 62 6.53 13.67 -7.00
CA VAL A 62 5.79 13.40 -5.77
C VAL A 62 6.70 13.59 -4.57
N GLN A 63 6.34 14.49 -3.67
CA GLN A 63 6.97 14.62 -2.36
C GLN A 63 6.10 13.94 -1.31
N PHE A 64 6.67 13.03 -0.55
CA PHE A 64 5.95 12.33 0.51
C PHE A 64 6.13 13.06 1.85
N ALA A 65 5.04 13.17 2.63
CA ALA A 65 5.08 13.75 3.98
C ALA A 65 5.83 12.85 4.97
N LEU A 66 5.90 11.55 4.70
CA LEU A 66 6.66 10.58 5.48
C LEU A 66 8.01 10.32 4.82
N LYS A 67 9.05 10.19 5.63
CA LYS A 67 10.37 9.76 5.16
C LYS A 67 10.25 8.39 4.51
N GLY A 68 10.65 8.27 3.24
CA GLY A 68 10.62 7.03 2.51
C GLY A 68 11.58 5.99 3.09
N ILE A 69 11.24 4.73 2.95
CA ILE A 69 12.13 3.60 3.24
C ILE A 69 13.10 3.39 2.07
N THR A 70 14.22 2.70 2.31
CA THR A 70 15.12 2.33 1.23
C THR A 70 14.57 1.17 0.39
N PRO A 71 14.91 1.08 -0.91
CA PRO A 71 14.51 -0.05 -1.74
C PRO A 71 14.95 -1.41 -1.17
N GLU A 72 16.17 -1.48 -0.62
CA GLU A 72 16.73 -2.71 -0.02
C GLU A 72 15.91 -3.17 1.19
N PHE A 73 15.49 -2.23 2.04
CA PHE A 73 14.62 -2.56 3.18
C PHE A 73 13.26 -3.04 2.69
N CYS A 74 12.68 -2.40 1.68
CA CYS A 74 11.41 -2.80 1.07
C CYS A 74 11.50 -4.24 0.54
N VAL A 75 12.55 -4.58 -0.20
CA VAL A 75 12.79 -5.92 -0.75
C VAL A 75 12.96 -6.96 0.35
N ARG A 76 13.73 -6.66 1.40
CA ARG A 76 13.87 -7.59 2.55
C ARG A 76 12.53 -7.88 3.21
N CYS A 77 11.68 -6.87 3.39
CA CYS A 77 10.33 -7.06 3.93
C CYS A 77 9.46 -7.92 3.00
N ALA A 78 9.59 -7.71 1.68
CA ALA A 78 8.88 -8.51 0.68
C ALA A 78 9.28 -9.98 0.75
N LEU A 79 10.58 -10.28 0.70
CA LEU A 79 11.10 -11.66 0.77
C LEU A 79 10.70 -12.35 2.09
N HIS A 80 10.79 -11.63 3.22
CA HIS A 80 10.33 -12.17 4.51
C HIS A 80 8.82 -12.48 4.50
N GLY A 81 8.01 -11.59 3.91
CA GLY A 81 6.57 -11.79 3.79
C GLY A 81 6.23 -12.97 2.89
N ILE A 82 6.93 -13.14 1.76
CA ILE A 82 6.82 -14.28 0.84
C ILE A 82 7.15 -15.59 1.57
N HIS A 83 8.27 -15.62 2.28
CA HIS A 83 8.69 -16.81 3.05
C HIS A 83 7.62 -17.21 4.09
N ARG A 84 6.94 -16.24 4.68
CA ARG A 84 5.83 -16.48 5.62
C ARG A 84 4.46 -16.61 4.94
N ARG A 85 4.41 -16.65 3.63
CA ARG A 85 3.17 -16.76 2.82
C ARG A 85 2.10 -15.72 3.18
N LYS A 86 2.50 -14.49 3.49
CA LYS A 86 1.57 -13.40 3.80
C LYS A 86 0.89 -12.89 2.53
N THR A 87 -0.44 -12.83 2.53
CA THR A 87 -1.20 -12.29 1.39
C THR A 87 -0.98 -10.78 1.20
N ILE A 88 -0.90 -10.02 2.28
CA ILE A 88 -0.61 -8.57 2.24
C ILE A 88 0.67 -8.30 3.01
N ILE A 89 1.63 -7.66 2.35
CA ILE A 89 2.93 -7.31 2.90
C ILE A 89 3.06 -5.79 2.89
N VAL A 90 3.08 -5.17 4.07
CA VAL A 90 3.29 -3.73 4.23
C VAL A 90 4.67 -3.50 4.84
N PRO A 91 5.65 -2.99 4.06
CA PRO A 91 6.97 -2.69 4.58
C PRO A 91 6.97 -1.53 5.57
N GLY A 92 7.64 -1.72 6.69
CA GLY A 92 7.78 -0.73 7.75
C GLY A 92 6.67 -0.81 8.81
N PRO A 93 7.07 -0.99 10.11
CA PRO A 93 6.12 -1.21 11.19
C PRO A 93 5.19 -0.02 11.43
N LEU A 94 5.70 1.20 11.25
CA LEU A 94 4.91 2.42 11.43
C LEU A 94 3.80 2.54 10.37
N VAL A 95 4.14 2.27 9.10
CA VAL A 95 3.16 2.30 8.00
C VAL A 95 2.14 1.18 8.18
N ALA A 96 2.58 -0.02 8.52
CA ALA A 96 1.71 -1.17 8.78
C ALA A 96 0.72 -0.89 9.93
N ALA A 97 1.20 -0.33 11.04
CA ALA A 97 0.37 0.07 12.15
C ALA A 97 -0.65 1.15 11.76
N GLY A 98 -0.20 2.17 11.02
CA GLY A 98 -1.08 3.24 10.52
C GLY A 98 -2.17 2.72 9.59
N MET A 99 -1.86 1.79 8.68
CA MET A 99 -2.84 1.15 7.81
C MET A 99 -3.85 0.30 8.60
N THR A 100 -3.37 -0.44 9.60
CA THR A 100 -4.23 -1.28 10.44
C THR A 100 -5.17 -0.44 11.30
N LEU A 101 -4.64 0.57 11.99
CA LEU A 101 -5.45 1.46 12.84
C LEU A 101 -6.41 2.32 12.02
N GLY A 102 -6.00 2.77 10.83
CA GLY A 102 -6.85 3.56 9.93
C GLY A 102 -8.13 2.84 9.52
N ARG A 103 -8.15 1.50 9.52
CA ARG A 103 -9.34 0.70 9.18
C ARG A 103 -10.49 0.89 10.18
N TYR A 104 -10.20 1.30 11.41
CA TYR A 104 -11.20 1.55 12.45
C TYR A 104 -11.76 2.98 12.40
N LEU A 105 -11.17 3.87 11.61
CA LEU A 105 -11.69 5.22 11.42
C LEU A 105 -12.93 5.20 10.51
N PRO A 106 -13.92 6.08 10.77
CA PRO A 106 -15.00 6.32 9.82
C PRO A 106 -14.44 6.67 8.44
N ARG A 107 -15.01 6.07 7.38
CA ARG A 107 -14.53 6.25 6.00
C ARG A 107 -14.35 7.72 5.62
N SER A 108 -15.32 8.57 5.98
CA SER A 108 -15.29 10.01 5.70
C SER A 108 -14.15 10.74 6.40
N ALA A 109 -13.85 10.39 7.65
CA ALA A 109 -12.73 10.96 8.40
C ALA A 109 -11.39 10.56 7.76
N TYR A 110 -11.24 9.29 7.39
CA TYR A 110 -10.02 8.80 6.74
C TYR A 110 -9.78 9.50 5.40
N ILE A 111 -10.84 9.70 4.58
CA ILE A 111 -10.74 10.40 3.29
C ILE A 111 -10.31 11.87 3.49
N LYS A 112 -10.84 12.56 4.52
CA LYS A 112 -10.43 13.93 4.85
C LYS A 112 -8.95 14.03 5.24
N ILE A 113 -8.45 13.07 6.02
CA ILE A 113 -7.02 12.98 6.37
C ILE A 113 -6.18 12.77 5.11
N ALA A 114 -6.58 11.85 4.24
CA ALA A 114 -5.91 11.60 2.99
C ALA A 114 -5.90 12.84 2.08
N ALA A 115 -7.03 13.56 1.97
CA ALA A 115 -7.13 14.79 1.21
C ALA A 115 -6.15 15.87 1.72
N HIS A 116 -6.10 16.09 3.02
CA HIS A 116 -5.19 17.06 3.63
C HIS A 116 -3.71 16.73 3.36
N GLN A 117 -3.35 15.44 3.44
CA GLN A 117 -2.00 15.00 3.12
C GLN A 117 -1.64 15.20 1.65
N GLN A 118 -2.59 15.00 0.72
CA GLN A 118 -2.36 15.18 -0.71
C GLN A 118 -2.30 16.66 -1.08
N GLN A 119 -3.15 17.51 -0.51
CA GLN A 119 -3.09 18.97 -0.74
C GLN A 119 -1.73 19.57 -0.37
N LYS A 120 -1.15 19.15 0.76
CA LYS A 120 0.19 19.60 1.16
C LYS A 120 1.27 19.28 0.14
N LYS A 121 1.06 18.28 -0.72
CA LYS A 121 2.02 17.89 -1.77
C LYS A 121 1.84 18.69 -3.06
N LEU A 122 0.61 19.13 -3.35
CA LEU A 122 0.30 19.85 -4.59
C LEU A 122 0.61 21.35 -4.52
N TYR A 123 0.57 21.93 -3.32
CA TYR A 123 0.72 23.38 -3.11
C TYR A 123 2.07 23.75 -2.45
N ARG A 124 3.06 22.88 -2.50
CA ARG A 124 4.47 23.16 -2.21
C ARG A 124 5.31 23.10 -3.48
#